data_7e4a1617788a058b3f676a3606f9c552
#
_entry.id   7e4a1617788a058b3f676a3606f9c552
#
_cell.length_a   1.000
_cell.length_b   1.000
_cell.length_c   1.000
_cell.angle_alpha   90.00
_cell.angle_beta   90.00
_cell.angle_gamma   90.00
#
_symmetry.space_group_name_H-M   'P 1'
#
loop_
_entity.id
_entity.type
_entity.pdbx_description
1 polymer ?
#
loop_
_entity_poly.entity_id
_entity_poly.type
_entity_poly.pdbx_seq_one_letter_code
_entity_poly.pdbx_strand_id
1 'polypeptide(L)'
;FAVGFRVEHPQKMIDQAMYGEWTGPKLPAAPYKVTSNFPNGRGVYSFCMCPGGYVVNASSEPERTCVNGMSYSGRNAANANSAIIVSVTKDDFGGEDALAGMRYQRMLEHKNYMLGNGKIPQQLFGDYCQNVESSAYGAYASETKGQTVFSNLRGLMSNEMEQSFMQGMAHFAKIVTGFDRADAILSGMETRTSSPVRILRNEHCESMITGIYPCGEGAGYAGGIMSAAIDGLKVATAVMEKYRPL
;
A
#
# COMPACT_ATOMS: atom_id res chain seq x y z
N PHE A 1 11.12 3.49 -1.44
CA PHE A 1 9.74 3.25 -0.98
C PHE A 1 8.76 3.46 -2.15
N ALA A 2 7.49 3.25 -1.93
CA ALA A 2 6.45 3.42 -2.94
C ALA A 2 5.19 4.00 -2.30
N VAL A 3 4.35 4.65 -3.10
CA VAL A 3 3.08 5.24 -2.68
C VAL A 3 2.00 4.98 -3.72
N GLY A 4 0.74 4.99 -3.33
CA GLY A 4 -0.37 4.80 -4.24
C GLY A 4 -1.71 4.77 -3.55
N PHE A 5 -2.64 4.01 -4.10
CA PHE A 5 -4.00 3.90 -3.58
C PHE A 5 -4.29 2.48 -3.13
N ARG A 6 -5.12 2.34 -2.10
CA ARG A 6 -5.74 1.07 -1.76
C ARG A 6 -6.89 0.81 -2.74
N VAL A 7 -6.85 -0.31 -3.45
CA VAL A 7 -7.81 -0.64 -4.50
C VAL A 7 -8.65 -1.82 -4.05
N GLU A 8 -9.98 -1.64 -4.06
CA GLU A 8 -10.93 -2.68 -3.74
C GLU A 8 -11.54 -3.28 -5.01
N HIS A 9 -11.71 -4.60 -4.99
CA HIS A 9 -12.43 -5.39 -5.99
C HIS A 9 -13.37 -6.38 -5.29
N PRO A 10 -14.50 -6.79 -5.90
CA PRO A 10 -15.30 -7.88 -5.36
C PRO A 10 -14.45 -9.14 -5.18
N GLN A 11 -14.44 -9.75 -3.99
CA GLN A 11 -13.66 -10.98 -3.75
C GLN A 11 -14.06 -12.08 -4.73
N LYS A 12 -15.35 -12.21 -5.03
CA LYS A 12 -15.86 -13.20 -6.01
C LYS A 12 -15.23 -13.04 -7.40
N MET A 13 -14.97 -11.80 -7.86
CA MET A 13 -14.27 -11.56 -9.13
C MET A 13 -12.84 -12.07 -9.06
N ILE A 14 -12.14 -11.79 -7.95
CA ILE A 14 -10.77 -12.26 -7.74
C ILE A 14 -10.74 -13.79 -7.67
N ASP A 15 -11.66 -14.41 -6.93
CA ASP A 15 -11.76 -15.88 -6.85
C ASP A 15 -11.94 -16.49 -8.24
N GLN A 16 -12.82 -15.94 -9.06
CA GLN A 16 -13.06 -16.42 -10.40
C GLN A 16 -11.84 -16.23 -11.32
N ALA A 17 -11.16 -15.08 -11.22
CA ALA A 17 -9.97 -14.80 -12.02
C ALA A 17 -8.79 -15.71 -11.67
N MET A 18 -8.67 -16.10 -10.38
CA MET A 18 -7.54 -16.91 -9.89
C MET A 18 -7.80 -18.42 -9.93
N TYR A 19 -9.04 -18.85 -9.71
CA TYR A 19 -9.39 -20.26 -9.61
C TYR A 19 -10.15 -20.80 -10.84
N GLY A 20 -10.67 -19.90 -11.69
CA GLY A 20 -11.51 -20.28 -12.82
C GLY A 20 -12.85 -20.90 -12.37
N GLU A 21 -13.39 -21.80 -13.20
CA GLU A 21 -14.58 -22.59 -12.86
C GLU A 21 -14.18 -23.76 -11.96
N TRP A 22 -14.25 -23.56 -10.66
CA TRP A 22 -13.94 -24.56 -9.67
C TRP A 22 -15.21 -25.26 -9.15
N THR A 23 -15.28 -26.58 -9.30
CA THR A 23 -16.43 -27.41 -8.87
C THR A 23 -16.11 -28.33 -7.66
N GLY A 24 -14.90 -28.24 -7.14
CA GLY A 24 -14.43 -29.03 -6.00
C GLY A 24 -14.81 -28.43 -4.63
N PRO A 25 -14.14 -28.85 -3.56
CA PRO A 25 -14.34 -28.31 -2.22
C PRO A 25 -14.15 -26.80 -2.16
N LYS A 26 -14.80 -26.12 -1.20
CA LYS A 26 -14.70 -24.67 -1.04
C LYS A 26 -13.23 -24.24 -0.86
N LEU A 27 -12.73 -23.44 -1.78
CA LEU A 27 -11.42 -22.83 -1.70
C LEU A 27 -11.44 -21.61 -0.77
N PRO A 28 -10.30 -21.26 -0.15
CA PRO A 28 -10.19 -19.99 0.59
C PRO A 28 -10.31 -18.79 -0.35
N ALA A 29 -10.63 -17.62 0.19
CA ALA A 29 -10.61 -16.36 -0.57
C ALA A 29 -9.26 -16.20 -1.30
N ALA A 30 -9.29 -16.03 -2.61
CA ALA A 30 -8.11 -16.00 -3.46
C ALA A 30 -7.23 -14.79 -3.18
N PRO A 31 -5.92 -14.96 -2.96
CA PRO A 31 -4.95 -13.88 -3.00
C PRO A 31 -4.44 -13.65 -4.42
N TYR A 32 -3.86 -12.48 -4.65
CA TYR A 32 -3.07 -12.19 -5.87
C TYR A 32 -1.79 -11.42 -5.53
N LYS A 33 -0.84 -11.48 -6.44
CA LYS A 33 0.35 -10.63 -6.44
C LYS A 33 0.64 -10.23 -7.87
N VAL A 34 0.66 -8.93 -8.13
CA VAL A 34 0.92 -8.37 -9.46
C VAL A 34 2.03 -7.34 -9.39
N THR A 35 2.84 -7.29 -10.46
CA THR A 35 3.95 -6.34 -10.59
C THR A 35 4.18 -6.00 -12.06
N SER A 36 4.59 -4.79 -12.33
CA SER A 36 4.99 -4.33 -13.66
C SER A 36 6.10 -3.29 -13.54
N ASN A 37 7.02 -3.30 -14.51
CA ASN A 37 8.04 -2.27 -14.65
C ASN A 37 7.83 -1.57 -15.99
N PHE A 38 7.97 -0.25 -16.00
CA PHE A 38 7.75 0.58 -17.18
C PHE A 38 9.05 1.19 -17.70
N PRO A 39 9.11 1.57 -18.99
CA PRO A 39 10.32 2.15 -19.59
C PRO A 39 10.82 3.43 -18.93
N ASN A 40 9.94 4.18 -18.24
CA ASN A 40 10.31 5.35 -17.44
C ASN A 40 11.02 5.00 -16.12
N GLY A 41 11.34 3.73 -15.88
CA GLY A 41 12.00 3.26 -14.65
C GLY A 41 11.06 3.05 -13.47
N ARG A 42 9.75 3.31 -13.60
CA ARG A 42 8.78 3.12 -12.52
C ARG A 42 8.35 1.65 -12.41
N GLY A 43 8.40 1.14 -11.20
CA GLY A 43 7.72 -0.10 -10.83
C GLY A 43 6.33 0.20 -10.28
N VAL A 44 5.32 -0.59 -10.70
CA VAL A 44 3.98 -0.59 -10.12
C VAL A 44 3.66 -1.99 -9.65
N TYR A 45 3.19 -2.14 -8.43
CA TYR A 45 2.96 -3.47 -7.85
C TYR A 45 1.90 -3.46 -6.75
N SER A 46 1.31 -4.65 -6.53
CA SER A 46 0.42 -4.87 -5.38
C SER A 46 1.23 -5.06 -4.11
N PHE A 47 0.77 -4.44 -3.02
CA PHE A 47 1.38 -4.57 -1.71
C PHE A 47 0.32 -4.87 -0.66
N CYS A 48 0.65 -5.70 0.34
CA CYS A 48 -0.24 -6.09 1.46
C CYS A 48 -1.67 -6.42 0.97
N MET A 49 -1.79 -7.39 0.04
CA MET A 49 -3.08 -7.87 -0.45
C MET A 49 -3.86 -8.54 0.67
N CYS A 50 -5.11 -8.15 0.83
CA CYS A 50 -6.05 -8.57 1.87
C CYS A 50 -7.26 -9.26 1.22
N PRO A 51 -7.25 -10.60 1.08
CA PRO A 51 -8.40 -11.35 0.59
C PRO A 51 -9.56 -11.26 1.58
N GLY A 52 -10.78 -11.05 1.07
CA GLY A 52 -11.97 -10.91 1.91
C GLY A 52 -11.74 -9.96 3.07
N GLY A 53 -11.23 -8.75 2.77
CA GLY A 53 -10.72 -7.82 3.76
C GLY A 53 -11.28 -6.40 3.62
N TYR A 54 -10.80 -5.54 4.47
CA TYR A 54 -11.27 -4.17 4.65
C TYR A 54 -10.16 -3.18 4.38
N VAL A 55 -10.48 -2.02 3.83
CA VAL A 55 -9.62 -0.84 3.90
C VAL A 55 -9.79 -0.21 5.28
N VAL A 56 -8.71 0.22 5.89
CA VAL A 56 -8.71 0.81 7.24
C VAL A 56 -7.97 2.14 7.25
N ASN A 57 -8.43 3.06 8.09
CA ASN A 57 -7.69 4.27 8.40
C ASN A 57 -6.44 3.89 9.21
N ALA A 58 -5.27 4.28 8.71
CA ALA A 58 -3.97 4.03 9.33
C ALA A 58 -3.27 5.33 9.77
N SER A 59 -4.02 6.43 9.83
CA SER A 59 -3.50 7.75 10.22
C SER A 59 -2.96 7.73 11.65
N SER A 60 -1.80 8.35 11.87
CA SER A 60 -1.16 8.42 13.19
C SER A 60 -0.66 9.81 13.56
N GLU A 61 -0.82 10.79 12.68
CA GLU A 61 -0.42 12.18 12.89
C GLU A 61 -1.62 13.12 12.66
N PRO A 62 -1.73 14.22 13.40
CA PRO A 62 -2.77 15.22 13.17
C PRO A 62 -2.75 15.75 11.72
N GLU A 63 -3.92 16.01 11.17
CA GLU A 63 -4.09 16.58 9.82
C GLU A 63 -3.38 15.79 8.71
N ARG A 64 -3.26 14.49 8.89
CA ARG A 64 -2.69 13.55 7.90
C ARG A 64 -3.55 12.31 7.81
N THR A 65 -3.90 11.92 6.60
CA THR A 65 -4.70 10.73 6.35
C THR A 65 -3.94 9.76 5.48
N CYS A 66 -3.81 8.53 5.95
CA CYS A 66 -3.34 7.41 5.14
C CYS A 66 -4.19 6.17 5.42
N VAL A 67 -4.17 5.25 4.47
CA VAL A 67 -4.93 4.01 4.56
C VAL A 67 -4.00 2.80 4.56
N ASN A 68 -4.53 1.69 5.05
CA ASN A 68 -3.94 0.36 4.93
C ASN A 68 -5.08 -0.64 4.72
N GLY A 69 -4.76 -1.93 4.64
CA GLY A 69 -5.75 -2.98 4.55
C GLY A 69 -5.56 -4.03 5.62
N MET A 70 -6.66 -4.72 5.94
CA MET A 70 -6.63 -5.86 6.85
C MET A 70 -7.67 -6.90 6.46
N SER A 71 -7.39 -8.16 6.76
CA SER A 71 -8.39 -9.24 6.74
C SER A 71 -8.50 -9.84 8.12
N TYR A 72 -9.71 -10.14 8.54
CA TYR A 72 -9.89 -11.05 9.68
C TYR A 72 -9.47 -12.48 9.29
N SER A 73 -9.25 -13.34 10.27
CA SER A 73 -8.86 -14.73 10.04
C SER A 73 -9.83 -15.50 9.12
N GLY A 74 -11.11 -15.16 9.15
CA GLY A 74 -12.13 -15.76 8.29
C GLY A 74 -12.09 -15.32 6.84
N ARG A 75 -11.44 -14.20 6.49
CA ARG A 75 -11.30 -13.66 5.12
C ARG A 75 -12.63 -13.65 4.35
N ASN A 76 -13.69 -13.17 4.99
CA ASN A 76 -15.07 -13.31 4.52
C ASN A 76 -15.78 -12.00 4.22
N ALA A 77 -15.06 -10.88 4.12
CA ALA A 77 -15.63 -9.64 3.62
C ALA A 77 -15.94 -9.76 2.11
N ALA A 78 -16.86 -8.93 1.62
CA ALA A 78 -17.32 -8.98 0.25
C ALA A 78 -16.23 -8.58 -0.76
N ASN A 79 -15.29 -7.73 -0.34
CA ASN A 79 -14.23 -7.22 -1.20
C ASN A 79 -12.86 -7.82 -0.83
N ALA A 80 -12.02 -7.96 -1.83
CA ALA A 80 -10.57 -8.05 -1.72
C ALA A 80 -9.98 -6.66 -1.86
N ASN A 81 -8.85 -6.37 -1.24
CA ASN A 81 -8.12 -5.13 -1.50
C ASN A 81 -6.61 -5.31 -1.46
N SER A 82 -5.89 -4.46 -2.15
CA SER A 82 -4.44 -4.29 -2.01
C SER A 82 -4.04 -2.85 -2.27
N ALA A 83 -2.92 -2.41 -1.72
CA ALA A 83 -2.29 -1.21 -2.23
C ALA A 83 -1.74 -1.49 -3.63
N ILE A 84 -2.07 -0.62 -4.58
CA ILE A 84 -1.40 -0.54 -5.88
C ILE A 84 -0.52 0.69 -5.82
N ILE A 85 0.78 0.45 -5.80
CA ILE A 85 1.78 1.45 -5.45
C ILE A 85 2.81 1.61 -6.55
N VAL A 86 3.26 2.85 -6.71
CA VAL A 86 4.27 3.29 -7.67
C VAL A 86 5.56 3.59 -6.93
N SER A 87 6.70 3.13 -7.45
CA SER A 87 8.00 3.38 -6.85
C SER A 87 8.32 4.87 -6.81
N VAL A 88 8.88 5.31 -5.68
CA VAL A 88 9.33 6.69 -5.42
C VAL A 88 10.85 6.73 -5.45
N THR A 89 11.40 7.71 -6.15
CA THR A 89 12.84 7.97 -6.27
C THR A 89 13.21 9.29 -5.57
N LYS A 90 14.49 9.60 -5.51
CA LYS A 90 14.97 10.88 -4.95
C LYS A 90 14.46 12.09 -5.73
N ASP A 91 14.24 11.92 -7.03
CA ASP A 91 13.79 13.01 -7.91
C ASP A 91 12.34 13.44 -7.60
N ASP A 92 11.54 12.55 -6.99
CA ASP A 92 10.14 12.85 -6.66
C ASP A 92 9.98 13.80 -5.47
N PHE A 93 10.91 13.74 -4.51
CA PHE A 93 10.75 14.50 -3.27
C PHE A 93 11.79 15.61 -3.08
N GLY A 94 12.79 15.70 -3.93
CA GLY A 94 13.86 16.67 -3.79
C GLY A 94 14.56 16.62 -2.43
N GLY A 95 15.68 17.30 -2.34
CA GLY A 95 16.46 17.36 -1.09
C GLY A 95 17.40 16.16 -0.92
N GLU A 96 18.56 16.45 -0.32
CA GLU A 96 19.64 15.45 -0.14
C GLU A 96 19.72 14.95 1.29
N ASP A 97 18.93 15.51 2.21
CA ASP A 97 18.98 15.10 3.61
C ASP A 97 18.20 13.81 3.89
N ALA A 98 18.60 13.12 4.93
CA ALA A 98 18.08 11.81 5.30
C ALA A 98 16.57 11.75 5.58
N LEU A 99 15.91 12.88 5.82
CA LEU A 99 14.49 12.97 6.16
C LEU A 99 13.62 13.47 4.99
N ALA A 100 14.18 13.74 3.81
CA ALA A 100 13.44 14.27 2.67
C ALA A 100 12.28 13.35 2.26
N GLY A 101 12.52 12.04 2.19
CA GLY A 101 11.47 11.06 1.89
C GLY A 101 10.35 11.00 2.93
N MET A 102 10.68 11.17 4.22
CA MET A 102 9.67 11.26 5.29
C MET A 102 8.80 12.52 5.13
N ARG A 103 9.42 13.66 4.81
CA ARG A 103 8.66 14.90 4.55
C ARG A 103 7.74 14.76 3.34
N TYR A 104 8.19 14.06 2.30
CA TYR A 104 7.36 13.75 1.13
C TYR A 104 6.13 12.91 1.51
N GLN A 105 6.29 11.84 2.29
CA GLN A 105 5.16 11.06 2.80
C GLN A 105 4.18 11.94 3.59
N ARG A 106 4.67 12.76 4.50
CA ARG A 106 3.85 13.68 5.31
C ARG A 106 3.12 14.71 4.45
N MET A 107 3.75 15.20 3.40
CA MET A 107 3.12 16.12 2.44
C MET A 107 1.97 15.44 1.68
N LEU A 108 2.15 14.20 1.22
CA LEU A 108 1.10 13.43 0.56
C LEU A 108 -0.07 13.13 1.52
N GLU A 109 0.21 12.73 2.75
CA GLU A 109 -0.81 12.45 3.77
C GLU A 109 -1.59 13.72 4.15
N HIS A 110 -0.94 14.86 4.19
CA HIS A 110 -1.61 16.16 4.42
C HIS A 110 -2.49 16.56 3.23
N LYS A 111 -1.99 16.43 1.99
CA LYS A 111 -2.82 16.64 0.79
C LYS A 111 -4.07 15.75 0.80
N ASN A 112 -3.88 14.48 1.16
CA ASN A 112 -4.97 13.52 1.25
C ASN A 112 -6.00 13.91 2.34
N TYR A 113 -5.53 14.39 3.50
CA TYR A 113 -6.37 14.91 4.57
C TYR A 113 -7.20 16.12 4.11
N MET A 114 -6.55 17.08 3.46
CA MET A 114 -7.23 18.30 2.96
C MET A 114 -8.27 17.93 1.89
N LEU A 115 -7.94 17.03 0.97
CA LEU A 115 -8.84 16.57 -0.08
C LEU A 115 -10.09 15.88 0.49
N GLY A 116 -9.91 15.05 1.50
CA GLY A 116 -10.98 14.32 2.16
C GLY A 116 -11.71 15.09 3.27
N ASN A 117 -11.27 16.32 3.58
CA ASN A 117 -11.72 17.07 4.74
C ASN A 117 -11.71 16.21 6.03
N GLY A 118 -10.57 15.55 6.26
CA GLY A 118 -10.35 14.66 7.39
C GLY A 118 -10.92 13.24 7.24
N LYS A 119 -11.69 12.96 6.19
CA LYS A 119 -12.19 11.63 5.84
C LYS A 119 -11.27 10.94 4.85
N ILE A 120 -11.49 9.65 4.58
CA ILE A 120 -10.79 8.91 3.54
C ILE A 120 -11.39 9.29 2.19
N PRO A 121 -10.66 9.98 1.29
CA PRO A 121 -11.16 10.29 -0.03
C PRO A 121 -11.19 9.04 -0.90
N GLN A 122 -12.27 8.86 -1.66
CA GLN A 122 -12.48 7.71 -2.56
C GLN A 122 -12.84 8.17 -3.96
N GLN A 123 -12.50 7.37 -4.95
CA GLN A 123 -12.86 7.59 -6.36
C GLN A 123 -12.97 6.24 -7.07
N LEU A 124 -13.85 6.12 -8.05
CA LEU A 124 -13.86 4.97 -8.95
C LEU A 124 -12.74 5.09 -9.98
N PHE A 125 -12.14 3.96 -10.34
CA PHE A 125 -11.00 3.94 -11.26
C PHE A 125 -11.34 4.54 -12.64
N GLY A 126 -12.53 4.29 -13.17
CA GLY A 126 -12.99 4.88 -14.44
C GLY A 126 -13.04 6.42 -14.38
N ASP A 127 -13.56 6.97 -13.29
CA ASP A 127 -13.63 8.41 -13.05
C ASP A 127 -12.24 9.00 -12.81
N TYR A 128 -11.36 8.27 -12.10
CA TYR A 128 -9.95 8.63 -11.96
C TYR A 128 -9.25 8.74 -13.32
N CYS A 129 -9.47 7.79 -14.23
CA CYS A 129 -8.91 7.85 -15.59
C CYS A 129 -9.42 9.07 -16.38
N GLN A 130 -10.67 9.46 -16.17
CA GLN A 130 -11.30 10.61 -16.82
C GLN A 130 -11.02 11.94 -16.10
N ASN A 131 -10.36 11.90 -14.95
CA ASN A 131 -10.10 13.06 -14.09
C ASN A 131 -11.38 13.79 -13.65
N VAL A 132 -12.41 13.03 -13.29
CA VAL A 132 -13.69 13.55 -12.76
C VAL A 132 -13.99 12.94 -11.39
N GLU A 133 -14.68 13.66 -10.53
CA GLU A 133 -15.09 13.18 -9.22
C GLU A 133 -16.21 12.14 -9.34
N SER A 134 -16.12 11.05 -8.56
CA SER A 134 -17.20 10.07 -8.45
C SER A 134 -18.33 10.61 -7.59
N SER A 135 -19.57 10.21 -7.88
CA SER A 135 -20.76 10.61 -7.13
C SER A 135 -21.46 9.44 -6.41
N ALA A 136 -21.19 8.22 -6.83
CA ALA A 136 -21.78 7.00 -6.26
C ALA A 136 -20.87 5.79 -6.52
N TYR A 137 -21.07 4.72 -5.77
CA TYR A 137 -20.45 3.43 -6.08
C TYR A 137 -21.11 2.79 -7.31
N GLY A 138 -20.35 1.89 -7.96
CA GLY A 138 -20.84 1.09 -9.08
C GLY A 138 -21.61 -0.16 -8.62
N ALA A 139 -21.22 -1.32 -9.14
CA ALA A 139 -21.91 -2.58 -8.86
C ALA A 139 -21.74 -3.11 -7.42
N TYR A 140 -20.85 -2.51 -6.63
CA TYR A 140 -20.58 -2.89 -5.24
C TYR A 140 -20.14 -1.68 -4.42
N ALA A 141 -20.30 -1.77 -3.10
CA ALA A 141 -19.91 -0.73 -2.16
C ALA A 141 -18.50 -1.00 -1.58
N SER A 142 -17.91 0.03 -1.02
CA SER A 142 -16.64 -0.07 -0.29
C SER A 142 -16.81 -0.80 1.04
N GLU A 143 -15.82 -1.63 1.37
CA GLU A 143 -15.64 -2.27 2.69
C GLU A 143 -14.67 -1.47 3.57
N THR A 144 -14.61 -0.15 3.39
CA THR A 144 -13.73 0.73 4.18
C THR A 144 -14.26 0.93 5.60
N LYS A 145 -13.41 0.67 6.59
CA LYS A 145 -13.67 0.99 7.99
C LYS A 145 -13.17 2.39 8.30
N GLY A 146 -14.10 3.33 8.38
CA GLY A 146 -13.86 4.75 8.60
C GLY A 146 -14.83 5.61 7.81
N GLN A 147 -14.78 6.91 8.04
CA GLN A 147 -15.58 7.85 7.27
C GLN A 147 -14.93 8.06 5.90
N THR A 148 -15.71 7.96 4.85
CA THR A 148 -15.29 8.16 3.46
C THR A 148 -15.99 9.36 2.84
N VAL A 149 -15.42 9.88 1.77
CA VAL A 149 -16.01 10.92 0.93
C VAL A 149 -15.54 10.74 -0.51
N PHE A 150 -16.41 10.92 -1.49
CA PHE A 150 -15.98 10.98 -2.87
C PHE A 150 -15.18 12.28 -3.11
N SER A 151 -14.08 12.14 -3.82
CA SER A 151 -13.19 13.25 -4.17
C SER A 151 -12.37 12.86 -5.39
N ASN A 152 -11.91 13.83 -6.16
CA ASN A 152 -11.01 13.57 -7.27
C ASN A 152 -9.58 13.35 -6.75
N LEU A 153 -9.08 12.12 -6.82
CA LEU A 153 -7.74 11.73 -6.34
C LEU A 153 -6.59 12.15 -7.28
N ARG A 154 -6.92 12.67 -8.48
CA ARG A 154 -5.89 13.19 -9.40
C ARG A 154 -5.18 14.39 -8.78
N GLY A 155 -3.86 14.49 -8.99
CA GLY A 155 -3.03 15.55 -8.41
C GLY A 155 -2.45 15.23 -7.04
N LEU A 156 -2.82 14.10 -6.42
CA LEU A 156 -2.14 13.63 -5.20
C LEU A 156 -0.71 13.16 -5.50
N MET A 157 -0.52 12.45 -6.61
CA MET A 157 0.80 12.04 -7.11
C MET A 157 1.23 12.95 -8.28
N SER A 158 2.48 12.83 -8.72
CA SER A 158 2.93 13.48 -9.95
C SER A 158 2.25 12.87 -11.18
N ASN A 159 2.11 13.65 -12.26
CA ASN A 159 1.51 13.16 -13.50
C ASN A 159 2.17 11.87 -14.01
N GLU A 160 3.49 11.75 -13.90
CA GLU A 160 4.22 10.56 -14.30
C GLU A 160 3.85 9.34 -13.47
N MET A 161 3.72 9.50 -12.15
CA MET A 161 3.29 8.44 -11.25
C MET A 161 1.83 8.03 -11.51
N GLU A 162 0.95 8.99 -11.75
CA GLU A 162 -0.45 8.72 -12.09
C GLU A 162 -0.59 7.95 -13.40
N GLN A 163 0.19 8.33 -14.42
CA GLN A 163 0.23 7.59 -15.69
C GLN A 163 0.74 6.15 -15.49
N SER A 164 1.81 5.99 -14.72
CA SER A 164 2.33 4.66 -14.38
C SER A 164 1.32 3.82 -13.61
N PHE A 165 0.59 4.43 -12.66
CA PHE A 165 -0.49 3.76 -11.92
C PHE A 165 -1.59 3.26 -12.87
N MET A 166 -2.12 4.11 -13.76
CA MET A 166 -3.18 3.74 -14.72
C MET A 166 -2.70 2.64 -15.67
N GLN A 167 -1.46 2.74 -16.19
CA GLN A 167 -0.86 1.70 -17.02
C GLN A 167 -0.68 0.39 -16.25
N GLY A 168 -0.31 0.47 -14.97
CA GLY A 168 -0.21 -0.67 -14.07
C GLY A 168 -1.54 -1.40 -13.92
N MET A 169 -2.62 -0.68 -13.64
CA MET A 169 -3.97 -1.25 -13.55
C MET A 169 -4.38 -1.98 -14.84
N ALA A 170 -4.18 -1.35 -16.00
CA ALA A 170 -4.47 -1.96 -17.30
C ALA A 170 -3.58 -3.18 -17.60
N HIS A 171 -2.32 -3.16 -17.17
CA HIS A 171 -1.42 -4.31 -17.31
C HIS A 171 -1.87 -5.47 -16.42
N PHE A 172 -2.28 -5.20 -15.19
CA PHE A 172 -2.74 -6.22 -14.25
C PHE A 172 -4.04 -6.89 -14.67
N ALA A 173 -4.89 -6.21 -15.43
CA ALA A 173 -6.08 -6.81 -16.02
C ALA A 173 -5.79 -7.97 -16.98
N LYS A 174 -4.58 -8.04 -17.55
CA LYS A 174 -4.11 -9.19 -18.36
C LYS A 174 -3.79 -10.43 -17.53
N ILE A 175 -3.56 -10.24 -16.21
CA ILE A 175 -3.20 -11.30 -15.27
C ILE A 175 -4.42 -11.68 -14.43
N VAL A 176 -5.17 -10.68 -13.96
CA VAL A 176 -6.37 -10.83 -13.15
C VAL A 176 -7.51 -10.16 -13.90
N THR A 177 -8.32 -10.94 -14.60
CA THR A 177 -9.42 -10.43 -15.45
C THR A 177 -10.34 -9.49 -14.67
N GLY A 178 -10.55 -8.29 -15.20
CA GLY A 178 -11.38 -7.26 -14.58
C GLY A 178 -10.68 -6.42 -13.52
N PHE A 179 -9.35 -6.48 -13.41
CA PHE A 179 -8.60 -5.68 -12.44
C PHE A 179 -8.72 -4.17 -12.68
N ASP A 180 -8.83 -3.76 -13.95
CA ASP A 180 -8.99 -2.38 -14.40
C ASP A 180 -10.46 -1.96 -14.59
N ARG A 181 -11.40 -2.69 -13.98
CA ARG A 181 -12.82 -2.36 -14.09
C ARG A 181 -13.10 -0.91 -13.67
N ALA A 182 -14.00 -0.24 -14.38
CA ALA A 182 -14.26 1.18 -14.15
C ALA A 182 -14.77 1.50 -12.73
N ASP A 183 -15.47 0.56 -12.10
CA ASP A 183 -16.00 0.69 -10.75
C ASP A 183 -15.07 0.09 -9.65
N ALA A 184 -13.79 -0.22 -9.96
CA ALA A 184 -12.80 -0.50 -8.93
C ALA A 184 -12.66 0.72 -8.02
N ILE A 185 -12.71 0.51 -6.69
CA ILE A 185 -12.76 1.60 -5.72
C ILE A 185 -11.34 1.92 -5.27
N LEU A 186 -10.90 3.13 -5.52
CA LEU A 186 -9.64 3.69 -5.05
C LEU A 186 -9.90 4.41 -3.73
N SER A 187 -9.12 4.09 -2.69
CA SER A 187 -9.11 4.83 -1.42
C SER A 187 -7.76 5.53 -1.26
N GLY A 188 -7.82 6.82 -0.96
CA GLY A 188 -6.64 7.68 -0.84
C GLY A 188 -5.79 7.33 0.36
N MET A 189 -4.62 7.85 0.46
CA MET A 189 -3.35 7.31 -0.10
C MET A 189 -2.77 6.26 0.83
N GLU A 190 -2.14 5.23 0.31
CA GLU A 190 -1.22 4.37 1.06
C GLU A 190 0.21 4.86 0.83
N THR A 191 0.81 5.42 1.87
CA THR A 191 2.14 6.05 1.84
C THR A 191 3.17 5.27 2.64
N ARG A 192 2.71 4.36 3.53
CA ARG A 192 3.55 3.67 4.51
C ARG A 192 3.79 2.22 4.11
N THR A 193 4.41 2.02 2.93
CA THR A 193 4.73 0.69 2.40
C THR A 193 6.07 0.17 2.88
N SER A 194 7.04 1.06 3.05
CA SER A 194 8.34 0.83 3.67
C SER A 194 8.92 2.15 4.15
N SER A 195 9.86 2.09 5.09
CA SER A 195 10.47 3.30 5.61
C SER A 195 11.27 4.04 4.53
N PRO A 196 11.06 5.36 4.35
CA PRO A 196 11.88 6.19 3.48
C PRO A 196 13.24 6.54 4.10
N VAL A 197 13.46 6.16 5.35
CA VAL A 197 14.68 6.42 6.12
C VAL A 197 15.31 5.10 6.53
N ARG A 198 16.65 5.02 6.45
CA ARG A 198 17.41 3.91 6.97
C ARG A 198 18.27 4.36 8.14
N ILE A 199 18.05 3.78 9.30
CA ILE A 199 18.88 4.01 10.48
C ILE A 199 20.07 3.07 10.38
N LEU A 200 21.29 3.62 10.21
CA LEU A 200 22.48 2.82 10.00
C LEU A 200 22.82 1.97 11.23
N ARG A 201 23.28 0.75 10.99
CA ARG A 201 23.76 -0.20 12.00
C ARG A 201 24.98 -0.96 11.46
N ASN A 202 25.83 -1.42 12.35
CA ASN A 202 27.02 -2.20 12.04
C ASN A 202 26.67 -3.70 11.79
N GLU A 203 27.68 -4.52 11.61
CA GLU A 203 27.54 -5.98 11.41
C GLU A 203 26.90 -6.71 12.59
N HIS A 204 27.02 -6.15 13.80
CA HIS A 204 26.37 -6.64 15.03
C HIS A 204 24.96 -6.05 15.23
N CYS A 205 24.38 -5.46 14.22
CA CYS A 205 23.05 -4.83 14.23
C CYS A 205 22.91 -3.63 15.19
N GLU A 206 24.00 -3.09 15.74
CA GLU A 206 24.00 -1.93 16.64
C GLU A 206 24.23 -0.63 15.84
N SER A 207 23.51 0.44 16.21
CA SER A 207 23.72 1.77 15.64
C SER A 207 25.01 2.42 16.15
N MET A 208 25.31 3.64 15.70
CA MET A 208 26.41 4.45 16.25
C MET A 208 26.20 4.80 17.75
N ILE A 209 24.97 4.70 18.24
CA ILE A 209 24.65 4.89 19.67
C ILE A 209 24.57 3.52 20.31
N THR A 210 25.46 3.27 21.24
CA THR A 210 25.54 1.99 21.97
C THR A 210 24.21 1.65 22.65
N GLY A 211 23.78 0.41 22.52
CA GLY A 211 22.52 -0.10 23.06
C GLY A 211 21.29 0.14 22.20
N ILE A 212 21.41 0.83 21.03
CA ILE A 212 20.31 1.03 20.07
C ILE A 212 20.51 0.09 18.88
N TYR A 213 19.52 -0.78 18.68
CA TYR A 213 19.47 -1.81 17.64
C TYR A 213 18.36 -1.54 16.62
N PRO A 214 18.61 -0.77 15.55
CA PRO A 214 17.61 -0.51 14.49
C PRO A 214 17.17 -1.81 13.84
N CYS A 215 15.85 -2.03 13.74
CA CYS A 215 15.27 -3.31 13.34
C CYS A 215 14.02 -3.16 12.50
N GLY A 216 13.82 -4.04 11.55
CA GLY A 216 12.60 -4.23 10.80
C GLY A 216 12.25 -3.10 9.83
N GLU A 217 10.95 -2.90 9.60
CA GLU A 217 10.43 -1.95 8.61
C GLU A 217 10.75 -0.50 8.99
N GLY A 218 10.42 -0.08 10.19
CA GLY A 218 10.60 1.31 10.64
C GLY A 218 12.05 1.79 10.56
N ALA A 219 13.01 0.89 10.72
CA ALA A 219 14.43 1.19 10.60
C ALA A 219 14.98 1.06 9.16
N GLY A 220 14.15 0.70 8.19
CA GLY A 220 14.51 0.63 6.78
C GLY A 220 15.22 -0.66 6.36
N TYR A 221 15.08 -1.76 7.11
CA TYR A 221 15.71 -3.05 6.80
C TYR A 221 14.75 -4.10 6.22
N ALA A 222 13.45 -3.83 6.22
CA ALA A 222 12.44 -4.72 5.70
C ALA A 222 11.26 -3.93 5.13
N GLY A 223 10.54 -4.51 4.18
CA GLY A 223 9.33 -3.91 3.59
C GLY A 223 8.09 -4.80 3.73
N GLY A 224 8.17 -5.94 4.39
CA GLY A 224 7.06 -6.87 4.55
C GLY A 224 7.11 -7.61 5.88
N ILE A 225 5.98 -8.22 6.28
CA ILE A 225 5.80 -8.90 7.58
C ILE A 225 6.88 -9.95 7.83
N MET A 226 7.10 -10.87 6.89
CA MET A 226 8.07 -11.96 7.06
C MET A 226 9.51 -11.44 7.07
N SER A 227 9.85 -10.49 6.20
CA SER A 227 11.19 -9.91 6.18
C SER A 227 11.49 -9.10 7.47
N ALA A 228 10.50 -8.41 8.01
CA ALA A 228 10.63 -7.72 9.30
C ALA A 228 10.83 -8.70 10.47
N ALA A 229 10.09 -9.81 10.48
CA ALA A 229 10.25 -10.87 11.47
C ALA A 229 11.64 -11.52 11.41
N ILE A 230 12.13 -11.82 10.21
CA ILE A 230 13.48 -12.39 10.00
C ILE A 230 14.56 -11.41 10.49
N ASP A 231 14.43 -10.13 10.17
CA ASP A 231 15.36 -9.12 10.63
C ASP A 231 15.32 -8.96 12.16
N GLY A 232 14.11 -9.05 12.76
CA GLY A 232 13.93 -9.10 14.22
C GLY A 232 14.67 -10.25 14.87
N LEU A 233 14.57 -11.45 14.31
CA LEU A 233 15.31 -12.62 14.80
C LEU A 233 16.84 -12.40 14.70
N LYS A 234 17.32 -11.85 13.59
CA LYS A 234 18.76 -11.52 13.41
C LYS A 234 19.24 -10.55 14.48
N VAL A 235 18.47 -9.48 14.73
CA VAL A 235 18.83 -8.48 15.74
C VAL A 235 18.78 -9.07 17.14
N ALA A 236 17.76 -9.86 17.46
CA ALA A 236 17.68 -10.55 18.76
C ALA A 236 18.88 -11.46 19.01
N THR A 237 19.32 -12.20 17.99
CA THR A 237 20.54 -13.04 18.09
C THR A 237 21.79 -12.19 18.41
N ALA A 238 21.98 -11.07 17.70
CA ALA A 238 23.12 -10.18 17.97
C ALA A 238 23.08 -9.58 19.38
N VAL A 239 21.91 -9.21 19.89
CA VAL A 239 21.74 -8.75 21.27
C VAL A 239 22.08 -9.86 22.27
N MET A 240 21.60 -11.08 22.05
CA MET A 240 21.89 -12.24 22.91
C MET A 240 23.38 -12.59 22.91
N GLU A 241 24.06 -12.48 21.78
CA GLU A 241 25.52 -12.72 21.71
C GLU A 241 26.31 -11.71 22.52
N LYS A 242 25.91 -10.44 22.50
CA LYS A 242 26.56 -9.36 23.24
C LYS A 242 26.31 -9.43 24.75
N TYR A 243 25.11 -9.79 25.16
CA TYR A 243 24.66 -9.77 26.55
C TYR A 243 24.43 -11.18 27.12
N ARG A 244 25.27 -12.14 26.74
CA ARG A 244 25.19 -13.51 27.30
C ARG A 244 25.26 -13.45 28.84
N PRO A 245 24.41 -14.21 29.56
CA PRO A 245 24.58 -14.41 30.97
C PRO A 245 25.97 -15.05 31.23
N LEU A 246 26.65 -14.59 32.23
CA LEU A 246 27.90 -15.19 32.71
C LEU A 246 27.68 -16.61 33.21
#